data_bf6fbb6c3ae2a565f2565afcd6f8f638
#
_entry.id   bf6fbb6c3ae2a565f2565afcd6f8f638
#
_cell.length_a   1.000
_cell.length_b   1.000
_cell.length_c   1.000
_cell.angle_alpha   90.00
_cell.angle_beta   90.00
_cell.angle_gamma   90.00
#
_symmetry.space_group_name_H-M   'P 1'
#
loop_
_entity.id
_entity.type
_entity.pdbx_description
1 polymer ?
#
loop_
_entity_poly.entity_id
_entity_poly.type
_entity_poly.pdbx_seq_one_letter_code
_entity_poly.pdbx_strand_id
1 'polypeptide(L)'
;MNRRTFIKTTAAASAAALLRPSWSEAALPQAKITRICFYEAPPIMPLQIPLLQSNMIVTIETDANITGIGEGGTRDTLEPCAGRLIGQNPFHIERAWQDMYRAFHYPPGRERLHAVGALDLALWDLKGKALGVPVYELLGGMNRNHVECYTTTFRGGGNTLRERAAACMQEGWRLFRFDAASLPQGSNSYDARERIRQVQADCRAAREGVGPAGNFMVDFHQRFTFADALRGCTLIEEFEPYLVEDPVQTDSFLQDIPKLRALTSVPLAAGEEWGARWDFHKLVENHDLDFVRCSLPNVGGITEMIRICALCETHDIGIVPHFTGPIATAAQIHALGPYPQSVVFEYNYGSEPIPYLNEFLTFKNGKLYANDRPGLGVTVNMDRLKLVATISEPGPNRPTYYRPDGSQITW
;
A
#
# COMPACT_ATOMS: atom_id res chain seq x y z
N MET A 1 9.06 -69.95 -7.79
CA MET A 1 8.40 -69.09 -6.79
C MET A 1 6.94 -69.42 -6.72
N ASN A 2 6.45 -69.82 -5.52
CA ASN A 2 5.12 -70.40 -5.38
C ASN A 2 4.08 -69.29 -5.25
N ARG A 3 2.92 -69.39 -5.89
CA ARG A 3 1.84 -68.37 -5.92
C ARG A 3 1.41 -67.89 -4.49
N ARG A 4 1.58 -68.72 -3.48
CA ARG A 4 1.28 -68.37 -2.09
C ARG A 4 2.27 -67.37 -1.48
N THR A 5 3.53 -67.35 -1.94
CA THR A 5 4.56 -66.38 -1.46
C THR A 5 4.34 -64.99 -2.08
N PHE A 6 3.84 -64.95 -3.32
CA PHE A 6 3.53 -63.69 -4.00
C PHE A 6 2.36 -62.95 -3.34
N ILE A 7 1.31 -63.67 -2.93
CA ILE A 7 0.14 -63.08 -2.26
C ILE A 7 0.48 -62.56 -0.86
N LYS A 8 1.42 -63.18 -0.14
CA LYS A 8 1.84 -62.70 1.19
C LYS A 8 2.72 -61.45 1.13
N THR A 9 3.52 -61.28 0.08
CA THR A 9 4.36 -60.11 -0.12
C THR A 9 3.56 -58.90 -0.62
N THR A 10 2.51 -59.13 -1.43
CA THR A 10 1.60 -58.04 -1.84
C THR A 10 0.67 -57.57 -0.74
N ALA A 11 0.28 -58.41 0.20
CA ALA A 11 -0.55 -57.99 1.37
C ALA A 11 0.26 -57.13 2.38
N ALA A 12 1.55 -57.37 2.54
CA ALA A 12 2.44 -56.55 3.40
C ALA A 12 2.79 -55.20 2.78
N ALA A 13 2.90 -55.12 1.45
CA ALA A 13 3.09 -53.82 0.76
C ALA A 13 1.84 -52.96 0.74
N SER A 14 0.66 -53.56 0.76
CA SER A 14 -0.61 -52.80 0.80
C SER A 14 -0.95 -52.20 2.19
N ALA A 15 -0.41 -52.79 3.28
CA ALA A 15 -0.62 -52.28 4.65
C ALA A 15 0.33 -51.08 4.96
N ALA A 16 1.48 -50.97 4.28
CA ALA A 16 2.39 -49.83 4.43
C ALA A 16 1.92 -48.58 3.66
N ALA A 17 1.03 -48.75 2.69
CA ALA A 17 0.49 -47.64 1.89
C ALA A 17 -0.70 -46.93 2.55
N LEU A 18 -1.16 -47.32 3.75
CA LEU A 18 -2.27 -46.73 4.47
C LEU A 18 -1.84 -45.82 5.64
N LEU A 19 -0.54 -45.66 5.86
CA LEU A 19 -0.04 -44.53 6.64
C LEU A 19 0.01 -43.30 5.72
N ARG A 20 -1.15 -42.76 5.34
CA ARG A 20 -1.23 -41.37 4.90
C ARG A 20 -0.66 -40.55 6.04
N PRO A 21 0.37 -39.70 5.80
CA PRO A 21 0.66 -38.68 6.78
C PRO A 21 -0.66 -37.97 7.02
N SER A 22 -1.08 -37.88 8.24
CA SER A 22 -2.18 -36.98 8.61
C SER A 22 -1.65 -35.59 8.28
N TRP A 23 -2.01 -35.10 7.11
CA TRP A 23 -1.98 -33.67 6.86
C TRP A 23 -2.89 -33.13 7.97
N SER A 24 -2.32 -32.52 9.01
CA SER A 24 -3.13 -31.67 9.86
C SER A 24 -3.67 -30.61 8.91
N GLU A 25 -4.93 -30.75 8.53
CA GLU A 25 -5.61 -29.67 7.83
C GLU A 25 -5.44 -28.46 8.74
N ALA A 26 -4.66 -27.47 8.30
CA ALA A 26 -4.57 -26.18 8.94
C ALA A 26 -5.92 -25.48 8.69
N ALA A 27 -6.94 -25.96 9.38
CA ALA A 27 -8.27 -25.38 9.31
C ALA A 27 -8.25 -24.07 10.08
N LEU A 28 -8.80 -23.04 9.49
CA LEU A 28 -9.05 -21.78 10.19
C LEU A 28 -9.94 -22.06 11.42
N PRO A 29 -9.62 -21.55 12.61
CA PRO A 29 -10.46 -21.75 13.78
C PRO A 29 -11.82 -21.10 13.58
N GLN A 30 -12.85 -21.62 14.25
CA GLN A 30 -14.10 -20.88 14.38
C GLN A 30 -13.83 -19.66 15.25
N ALA A 31 -14.11 -18.47 14.72
CA ALA A 31 -13.86 -17.23 15.44
C ALA A 31 -14.89 -16.16 15.09
N LYS A 32 -15.15 -15.28 16.05
CA LYS A 32 -15.96 -14.07 15.88
C LYS A 32 -15.18 -12.87 16.38
N ILE A 33 -15.35 -11.75 15.71
CA ILE A 33 -14.81 -10.47 16.13
C ILE A 33 -15.58 -10.00 17.37
N THR A 34 -14.88 -9.78 18.46
CA THR A 34 -15.46 -9.37 19.75
C THR A 34 -15.22 -7.92 20.10
N ARG A 35 -14.07 -7.37 19.63
CA ARG A 35 -13.67 -6.00 19.96
C ARG A 35 -12.76 -5.44 18.88
N ILE A 36 -12.94 -4.13 18.58
CA ILE A 36 -12.06 -3.37 17.70
C ILE A 36 -11.65 -2.11 18.45
N CYS A 37 -10.34 -1.86 18.52
CA CYS A 37 -9.81 -0.70 19.21
C CYS A 37 -9.02 0.20 18.24
N PHE A 38 -9.06 1.50 18.47
CA PHE A 38 -8.32 2.51 17.71
C PHE A 38 -7.34 3.22 18.63
N TYR A 39 -6.14 3.43 18.13
CA TYR A 39 -5.05 4.03 18.89
C TYR A 39 -4.34 5.13 18.10
N GLU A 40 -3.90 6.16 18.81
CA GLU A 40 -2.91 7.11 18.33
C GLU A 40 -1.50 6.60 18.64
N ALA A 41 -0.63 6.67 17.64
CA ALA A 41 0.79 6.40 17.80
C ALA A 41 1.59 7.68 18.07
N PRO A 42 2.72 7.62 18.78
CA PRO A 42 3.63 8.75 18.88
C PRO A 42 4.19 9.11 17.50
N PRO A 43 4.49 10.41 17.26
CA PRO A 43 5.06 10.85 15.99
C PRO A 43 6.41 10.20 15.73
N ILE A 44 6.67 9.87 14.45
CA ILE A 44 7.91 9.27 14.00
C ILE A 44 8.77 10.35 13.31
N MET A 45 10.01 10.50 13.77
CA MET A 45 11.00 11.33 13.08
C MET A 45 11.50 10.60 11.83
N PRO A 46 11.80 11.28 10.71
CA PRO A 46 11.81 12.73 10.51
C PRO A 46 10.47 13.33 10.05
N LEU A 47 9.43 12.52 9.88
CA LEU A 47 8.10 12.95 9.45
C LEU A 47 7.36 13.61 10.61
N GLN A 48 7.82 14.79 11.03
CA GLN A 48 7.12 15.62 12.03
C GLN A 48 5.84 16.29 11.50
N ILE A 49 5.41 15.95 10.31
CA ILE A 49 4.12 16.41 9.84
C ILE A 49 3.10 15.64 10.67
N PRO A 50 2.26 16.32 11.47
CA PRO A 50 1.07 15.68 11.96
C PRO A 50 0.30 15.30 10.69
N LEU A 51 0.46 14.05 10.28
CA LEU A 51 -0.36 13.48 9.23
C LEU A 51 -1.76 13.48 9.84
N LEU A 52 -2.49 14.55 9.61
CA LEU A 52 -3.91 14.71 9.98
C LEU A 52 -4.78 13.69 9.24
N GLN A 53 -4.14 12.80 8.47
CA GLN A 53 -4.77 11.86 7.57
C GLN A 53 -4.50 10.44 8.04
N SER A 54 -5.57 9.74 8.37
CA SER A 54 -5.63 8.28 8.23
C SER A 54 -4.48 7.50 8.87
N ASN A 55 -4.09 7.82 10.10
CA ASN A 55 -2.95 7.20 10.77
C ASN A 55 -3.31 6.45 12.07
N MET A 56 -4.58 6.15 12.29
CA MET A 56 -4.98 5.34 13.44
C MET A 56 -4.40 3.94 13.33
N ILE A 57 -3.87 3.42 14.43
CA ILE A 57 -3.57 1.99 14.56
C ILE A 57 -4.85 1.31 15.00
N VAL A 58 -5.17 0.21 14.34
CA VAL A 58 -6.39 -0.55 14.57
C VAL A 58 -6.04 -1.95 15.04
N THR A 59 -6.71 -2.44 16.09
CA THR A 59 -6.68 -3.86 16.47
C THR A 59 -8.06 -4.49 16.32
N ILE A 60 -8.11 -5.70 15.77
CA ILE A 60 -9.30 -6.55 15.71
C ILE A 60 -9.05 -7.78 16.60
N GLU A 61 -9.84 -7.92 17.66
CA GLU A 61 -9.76 -9.01 18.60
C GLU A 61 -10.90 -10.02 18.40
N THR A 62 -10.63 -11.29 18.66
CA THR A 62 -11.56 -12.39 18.47
C THR A 62 -11.74 -13.23 19.73
N ASP A 63 -12.83 -13.99 19.79
CA ASP A 63 -13.09 -15.01 20.83
C ASP A 63 -12.13 -16.22 20.75
N ALA A 64 -11.37 -16.34 19.66
CA ALA A 64 -10.30 -17.34 19.51
C ALA A 64 -8.93 -16.85 20.05
N ASN A 65 -8.87 -15.70 20.74
CA ASN A 65 -7.65 -15.09 21.27
C ASN A 65 -6.58 -14.76 20.21
N ILE A 66 -7.01 -14.47 19.00
CA ILE A 66 -6.15 -13.97 17.93
C ILE A 66 -6.48 -12.50 17.70
N THR A 67 -5.43 -11.67 17.60
CA THR A 67 -5.56 -10.24 17.36
C THR A 67 -4.82 -9.86 16.07
N GLY A 68 -5.54 -9.21 15.15
CA GLY A 68 -4.97 -8.60 13.97
C GLY A 68 -4.71 -7.11 14.15
N ILE A 69 -3.72 -6.59 13.47
CA ILE A 69 -3.35 -5.17 13.47
C ILE A 69 -3.42 -4.58 12.06
N GLY A 70 -3.88 -3.32 12.00
CA GLY A 70 -3.87 -2.51 10.77
C GLY A 70 -3.58 -1.06 11.08
N GLU A 71 -3.51 -0.24 10.04
CA GLU A 71 -3.21 1.17 10.14
C GLU A 71 -3.91 1.96 9.04
N GLY A 72 -4.49 3.09 9.39
CA GLY A 72 -5.21 4.00 8.50
C GLY A 72 -6.50 4.51 9.12
N GLY A 73 -7.21 5.33 8.37
CA GLY A 73 -8.48 5.92 8.78
C GLY A 73 -8.37 6.96 9.90
N THR A 74 -9.48 7.58 10.17
CA THR A 74 -9.71 8.50 11.29
C THR A 74 -10.80 7.91 12.17
N ARG A 75 -10.93 8.37 13.42
CA ARG A 75 -11.91 7.83 14.34
C ARG A 75 -13.33 7.82 13.76
N ASP A 76 -13.76 8.93 13.18
CA ASP A 76 -15.11 9.12 12.63
C ASP A 76 -15.40 8.25 11.41
N THR A 77 -14.38 7.93 10.59
CA THR A 77 -14.53 7.01 9.47
C THR A 77 -14.45 5.54 9.88
N LEU A 78 -13.67 5.22 10.92
CA LEU A 78 -13.46 3.86 11.43
C LEU A 78 -14.66 3.33 12.23
N GLU A 79 -15.25 4.14 13.11
CA GLU A 79 -16.34 3.69 14.00
C GLU A 79 -17.52 3.05 13.23
N PRO A 80 -18.06 3.67 12.15
CA PRO A 80 -19.17 3.08 11.40
C PRO A 80 -18.79 1.79 10.67
N CYS A 81 -17.53 1.66 10.22
CA CYS A 81 -17.05 0.46 9.55
C CYS A 81 -16.81 -0.67 10.55
N ALA A 82 -16.17 -0.37 11.69
CA ALA A 82 -15.88 -1.35 12.73
C ALA A 82 -17.15 -1.96 13.36
N GLY A 83 -18.17 -1.13 13.60
CA GLY A 83 -19.45 -1.62 14.14
C GLY A 83 -20.14 -2.66 13.25
N ARG A 84 -19.82 -2.72 11.96
CA ARG A 84 -20.35 -3.76 11.05
C ARG A 84 -19.65 -5.10 11.16
N LEU A 85 -18.43 -5.10 11.69
CA LEU A 85 -17.61 -6.30 11.81
C LEU A 85 -17.84 -7.07 13.12
N ILE A 86 -18.36 -6.42 14.15
CA ILE A 86 -18.61 -7.07 15.45
C ILE A 86 -19.54 -8.27 15.30
N GLY A 87 -19.13 -9.41 15.84
CA GLY A 87 -19.84 -10.69 15.76
C GLY A 87 -19.65 -11.45 14.44
N GLN A 88 -18.98 -10.85 13.42
CA GLN A 88 -18.72 -11.50 12.14
C GLN A 88 -17.53 -12.45 12.21
N ASN A 89 -17.46 -13.38 11.26
CA ASN A 89 -16.29 -14.24 11.05
C ASN A 89 -15.15 -13.43 10.43
N PRO A 90 -13.98 -13.29 11.11
CA PRO A 90 -12.87 -12.46 10.65
C PRO A 90 -12.19 -12.99 9.38
N PHE A 91 -12.39 -14.28 9.05
CA PHE A 91 -11.72 -14.91 7.91
C PHE A 91 -12.48 -14.74 6.60
N HIS A 92 -13.72 -14.24 6.64
CA HIS A 92 -14.50 -13.89 5.44
C HIS A 92 -14.17 -12.48 4.98
N ILE A 93 -12.89 -12.22 4.67
CA ILE A 93 -12.34 -10.87 4.39
C ILE A 93 -13.09 -10.20 3.25
N GLU A 94 -13.34 -10.91 2.14
CA GLU A 94 -14.09 -10.34 1.01
C GLU A 94 -15.49 -9.88 1.41
N ARG A 95 -16.21 -10.69 2.20
CA ARG A 95 -17.53 -10.32 2.68
C ARG A 95 -17.48 -9.10 3.60
N ALA A 96 -16.50 -9.04 4.50
CA ALA A 96 -16.27 -7.92 5.40
C ALA A 96 -15.98 -6.63 4.60
N TRP A 97 -15.11 -6.74 3.59
CA TRP A 97 -14.78 -5.62 2.70
C TRP A 97 -16.01 -5.09 1.97
N GLN A 98 -16.80 -5.99 1.34
CA GLN A 98 -18.01 -5.61 0.64
C GLN A 98 -19.06 -5.00 1.58
N ASP A 99 -19.18 -5.52 2.79
CA ASP A 99 -20.11 -4.99 3.79
C ASP A 99 -19.72 -3.57 4.21
N MET A 100 -18.45 -3.34 4.50
CA MET A 100 -17.95 -1.99 4.83
C MET A 100 -18.08 -1.01 3.66
N TYR A 101 -17.86 -1.48 2.42
CA TYR A 101 -17.90 -0.64 1.22
C TYR A 101 -19.35 -0.31 0.79
N ARG A 102 -20.28 -1.29 0.82
CA ARG A 102 -21.62 -1.17 0.21
C ARG A 102 -22.72 -0.79 1.17
N ALA A 103 -22.49 -0.87 2.47
CA ALA A 103 -23.53 -0.70 3.48
C ALA A 103 -23.98 0.76 3.73
N PHE A 104 -23.44 1.70 3.00
CA PHE A 104 -23.76 3.10 3.16
C PHE A 104 -24.64 3.58 2.01
N HIS A 105 -25.61 4.42 2.34
CA HIS A 105 -26.53 5.00 1.36
C HIS A 105 -25.79 5.77 0.26
N TYR A 106 -24.82 6.59 0.66
CA TYR A 106 -23.92 7.23 -0.28
C TYR A 106 -22.68 6.37 -0.47
N PRO A 107 -22.15 6.26 -1.71
CA PRO A 107 -20.88 5.57 -1.94
C PRO A 107 -19.83 6.07 -0.97
N PRO A 108 -18.97 5.19 -0.44
CA PRO A 108 -17.87 5.64 0.39
C PRO A 108 -16.99 6.57 -0.45
N GLY A 109 -16.79 7.79 0.00
CA GLY A 109 -15.78 8.67 -0.57
C GLY A 109 -14.38 8.12 -0.30
N ARG A 110 -13.36 8.74 -0.88
CA ARG A 110 -11.97 8.33 -0.73
C ARG A 110 -11.55 8.19 0.74
N GLU A 111 -11.94 9.14 1.61
CA GLU A 111 -11.61 9.10 3.03
C GLU A 111 -12.16 7.88 3.78
N ARG A 112 -13.38 7.42 3.45
CA ARG A 112 -13.93 6.23 4.09
C ARG A 112 -13.21 4.95 3.65
N LEU A 113 -12.68 4.92 2.45
CA LEU A 113 -11.83 3.80 2.01
C LEU A 113 -10.60 3.63 2.88
N HIS A 114 -10.07 4.72 3.45
CA HIS A 114 -8.96 4.62 4.41
C HIS A 114 -9.32 3.77 5.64
N ALA A 115 -10.56 3.91 6.14
CA ALA A 115 -11.05 3.08 7.23
C ALA A 115 -11.28 1.63 6.81
N VAL A 116 -11.86 1.41 5.61
CA VAL A 116 -12.01 0.06 5.05
C VAL A 116 -10.64 -0.59 4.93
N GLY A 117 -9.64 0.16 4.41
CA GLY A 117 -8.27 -0.32 4.27
C GLY A 117 -7.65 -0.71 5.60
N ALA A 118 -7.70 0.15 6.60
CA ALA A 118 -7.12 -0.14 7.92
C ALA A 118 -7.70 -1.42 8.56
N LEU A 119 -9.01 -1.61 8.46
CA LEU A 119 -9.69 -2.82 8.95
C LEU A 119 -9.37 -4.05 8.09
N ASP A 120 -9.23 -3.88 6.78
CA ASP A 120 -8.82 -4.94 5.86
C ASP A 120 -7.41 -5.45 6.19
N LEU A 121 -6.46 -4.53 6.45
CA LEU A 121 -5.10 -4.90 6.87
C LEU A 121 -5.14 -5.76 8.15
N ALA A 122 -5.94 -5.36 9.14
CA ALA A 122 -6.07 -6.08 10.38
C ALA A 122 -6.71 -7.49 10.19
N LEU A 123 -7.65 -7.63 9.27
CA LEU A 123 -8.26 -8.93 8.94
C LEU A 123 -7.26 -9.85 8.23
N TRP A 124 -6.44 -9.33 7.31
CA TRP A 124 -5.39 -10.10 6.65
C TRP A 124 -4.29 -10.52 7.64
N ASP A 125 -3.87 -9.61 8.52
CA ASP A 125 -2.91 -9.92 9.59
C ASP A 125 -3.42 -11.04 10.48
N LEU A 126 -4.69 -10.96 10.92
CA LEU A 126 -5.34 -11.97 11.73
C LEU A 126 -5.37 -13.32 11.01
N LYS A 127 -5.72 -13.36 9.72
CA LYS A 127 -5.77 -14.58 8.92
C LYS A 127 -4.39 -15.21 8.78
N GLY A 128 -3.35 -14.42 8.49
CA GLY A 128 -1.98 -14.90 8.43
C GLY A 128 -1.50 -15.48 9.77
N LYS A 129 -1.81 -14.81 10.89
CA LYS A 129 -1.51 -15.29 12.24
C LYS A 129 -2.25 -16.60 12.57
N ALA A 130 -3.54 -16.69 12.22
CA ALA A 130 -4.32 -17.90 12.44
C ALA A 130 -3.78 -19.12 11.70
N LEU A 131 -3.21 -18.92 10.53
CA LEU A 131 -2.61 -19.96 9.70
C LEU A 131 -1.11 -20.16 9.94
N GLY A 132 -0.48 -19.28 10.75
CA GLY A 132 0.96 -19.34 11.04
C GLY A 132 1.87 -18.99 9.87
N VAL A 133 1.37 -18.21 8.89
CA VAL A 133 2.10 -17.82 7.68
C VAL A 133 2.11 -16.31 7.45
N PRO A 134 3.13 -15.75 6.78
CA PRO A 134 3.10 -14.37 6.30
C PRO A 134 1.95 -14.17 5.30
N VAL A 135 1.40 -12.95 5.25
CA VAL A 135 0.29 -12.66 4.34
C VAL A 135 0.66 -12.85 2.86
N TYR A 136 1.89 -12.56 2.45
CA TYR A 136 2.31 -12.77 1.06
C TYR A 136 2.19 -14.24 0.62
N GLU A 137 2.34 -15.22 1.52
CA GLU A 137 2.12 -16.64 1.20
C GLU A 137 0.65 -16.92 0.84
N LEU A 138 -0.29 -16.20 1.46
CA LEU A 138 -1.72 -16.30 1.12
C LEU A 138 -2.05 -15.65 -0.22
N LEU A 139 -1.14 -14.86 -0.77
CA LEU A 139 -1.27 -14.12 -2.02
C LEU A 139 -0.46 -14.72 -3.18
N GLY A 140 0.14 -15.90 -2.97
CA GLY A 140 0.87 -16.64 -4.00
C GLY A 140 2.39 -16.65 -3.83
N GLY A 141 2.91 -16.05 -2.75
CA GLY A 141 4.34 -15.98 -2.46
C GLY A 141 5.04 -14.76 -3.07
N MET A 142 6.25 -14.48 -2.61
CA MET A 142 7.06 -13.35 -3.11
C MET A 142 7.61 -13.64 -4.51
N ASN A 143 7.37 -12.72 -5.44
CA ASN A 143 7.98 -12.74 -6.78
C ASN A 143 9.31 -11.95 -6.85
N ARG A 144 9.77 -11.42 -5.72
CA ARG A 144 10.99 -10.60 -5.60
C ARG A 144 11.68 -10.84 -4.27
N ASN A 145 13.00 -10.66 -4.24
CA ASN A 145 13.78 -10.84 -2.99
C ASN A 145 13.75 -9.61 -2.09
N HIS A 146 13.43 -8.45 -2.62
CA HIS A 146 13.34 -7.16 -1.94
C HIS A 146 12.52 -6.20 -2.79
N VAL A 147 12.13 -5.08 -2.20
CA VAL A 147 11.57 -3.95 -2.94
C VAL A 147 12.57 -2.81 -2.96
N GLU A 148 12.85 -2.26 -4.14
CA GLU A 148 13.64 -1.05 -4.31
C GLU A 148 12.88 0.15 -3.74
N CYS A 149 13.59 1.08 -3.12
CA CYS A 149 12.99 2.22 -2.46
C CYS A 149 13.57 3.55 -2.93
N TYR A 150 12.79 4.60 -2.72
CA TYR A 150 13.22 5.99 -2.72
C TYR A 150 12.66 6.69 -1.48
N THR A 151 13.11 7.89 -1.20
CA THR A 151 12.60 8.71 -0.09
C THR A 151 12.24 10.10 -0.57
N THR A 152 11.12 10.61 -0.07
CA THR A 152 10.66 11.99 -0.34
C THR A 152 11.63 13.03 0.16
N THR A 153 12.32 12.76 1.26
CA THR A 153 13.08 13.73 2.03
C THR A 153 14.54 13.33 2.19
N PHE A 154 15.22 12.93 1.09
CA PHE A 154 16.65 12.68 1.18
C PHE A 154 17.42 13.94 1.60
N ARG A 155 18.02 13.92 2.77
CA ARG A 155 18.70 15.07 3.37
C ARG A 155 20.23 14.93 3.45
N GLY A 156 20.77 13.81 3.01
CA GLY A 156 22.21 13.55 3.01
C GLY A 156 22.97 14.31 1.92
N GLY A 157 24.30 14.36 2.03
CA GLY A 157 25.22 14.62 0.92
C GLY A 157 25.53 16.06 0.55
N GLY A 158 24.90 17.07 1.14
CA GLY A 158 25.26 18.46 0.83
C GLY A 158 24.09 19.44 0.72
N ASN A 159 24.36 20.67 0.28
CA ASN A 159 23.40 21.77 0.27
C ASN A 159 22.71 21.95 -1.08
N THR A 160 23.30 21.45 -2.16
CA THR A 160 22.72 21.56 -3.51
C THR A 160 21.94 20.32 -3.88
N LEU A 161 20.98 20.46 -4.82
CA LEU A 161 20.20 19.32 -5.32
C LEU A 161 21.11 18.28 -5.98
N ARG A 162 22.12 18.71 -6.72
CA ARG A 162 23.13 17.85 -7.36
C ARG A 162 23.90 17.00 -6.34
N GLU A 163 24.38 17.62 -5.26
CA GLU A 163 25.12 16.91 -4.21
C GLU A 163 24.23 15.89 -3.51
N ARG A 164 22.98 16.26 -3.19
CA ARG A 164 22.02 15.32 -2.59
C ARG A 164 21.69 14.17 -3.51
N ALA A 165 21.49 14.42 -4.79
CA ALA A 165 21.21 13.37 -5.78
C ALA A 165 22.39 12.40 -5.91
N ALA A 166 23.63 12.89 -5.93
CA ALA A 166 24.82 12.04 -5.97
C ALA A 166 24.95 11.18 -4.70
N ALA A 167 24.73 11.76 -3.51
CA ALA A 167 24.78 11.03 -2.26
C ALA A 167 23.68 9.98 -2.14
N CYS A 168 22.48 10.28 -2.61
CA CYS A 168 21.36 9.33 -2.67
C CYS A 168 21.73 8.07 -3.45
N MET A 169 22.35 8.21 -4.61
CA MET A 169 22.83 7.06 -5.40
C MET A 169 23.96 6.30 -4.69
N GLN A 170 24.86 7.00 -4.02
CA GLN A 170 25.95 6.37 -3.25
C GLN A 170 25.45 5.56 -2.05
N GLU A 171 24.35 5.97 -1.44
CA GLU A 171 23.69 5.21 -0.36
C GLU A 171 22.90 4.00 -0.87
N GLY A 172 22.80 3.82 -2.18
CA GLY A 172 22.15 2.65 -2.81
C GLY A 172 20.66 2.78 -3.01
N TRP A 173 20.08 3.97 -2.92
CA TRP A 173 18.69 4.20 -3.27
C TRP A 173 18.45 4.00 -4.78
N ARG A 174 17.25 3.54 -5.13
CA ARG A 174 16.88 3.29 -6.53
C ARG A 174 16.67 4.57 -7.32
N LEU A 175 16.04 5.57 -6.68
CA LEU A 175 15.67 6.84 -7.27
C LEU A 175 15.98 7.98 -6.31
N PHE A 176 16.39 9.11 -6.87
CA PHE A 176 16.37 10.39 -6.18
C PHE A 176 15.07 11.12 -6.50
N ARG A 177 14.33 11.58 -5.49
CA ARG A 177 13.08 12.33 -5.67
C ARG A 177 13.23 13.75 -5.15
N PHE A 178 12.66 14.70 -5.85
CA PHE A 178 12.50 16.07 -5.38
C PHE A 178 11.13 16.63 -5.78
N ASP A 179 10.64 17.59 -5.00
CA ASP A 179 9.39 18.30 -5.23
C ASP A 179 9.69 19.63 -5.96
N ALA A 180 9.27 19.70 -7.21
CA ALA A 180 9.45 20.88 -8.05
C ALA A 180 8.38 21.95 -7.80
N ALA A 181 7.27 21.59 -7.20
CA ALA A 181 6.13 22.48 -6.97
C ALA A 181 6.08 23.05 -5.54
N SER A 182 7.07 22.75 -4.69
CA SER A 182 7.16 23.30 -3.33
C SER A 182 7.24 24.82 -3.32
N LEU A 183 6.59 25.40 -2.32
CA LEU A 183 6.72 26.83 -2.06
C LEU A 183 8.11 27.16 -1.52
N PRO A 184 8.67 28.34 -1.88
CA PRO A 184 9.87 28.84 -1.23
C PRO A 184 9.65 28.95 0.29
N GLN A 185 10.71 28.68 1.05
CA GLN A 185 10.64 28.75 2.51
C GLN A 185 10.14 30.13 2.99
N GLY A 186 9.10 30.13 3.82
CA GLY A 186 8.48 31.33 4.37
C GLY A 186 7.53 32.05 3.41
N SER A 187 7.26 31.49 2.23
CA SER A 187 6.25 31.98 1.29
C SER A 187 4.98 31.14 1.34
N ASN A 188 3.81 31.78 1.25
CA ASN A 188 2.53 31.15 1.00
C ASN A 188 1.93 31.58 -0.37
N SER A 189 2.73 32.22 -1.21
CA SER A 189 2.35 32.64 -2.56
C SER A 189 2.93 31.67 -3.58
N TYR A 190 2.08 31.11 -4.43
CA TYR A 190 2.43 30.16 -5.48
C TYR A 190 2.36 30.80 -6.85
N ASP A 191 3.50 30.82 -7.56
CA ASP A 191 3.59 31.24 -8.97
C ASP A 191 4.04 30.06 -9.83
N ALA A 192 3.13 29.52 -10.63
CA ALA A 192 3.38 28.36 -11.49
C ALA A 192 4.51 28.65 -12.50
N ARG A 193 4.61 29.87 -13.04
CA ARG A 193 5.66 30.23 -14.03
C ARG A 193 7.04 30.20 -13.38
N GLU A 194 7.16 30.69 -12.17
CA GLU A 194 8.42 30.63 -11.44
C GLU A 194 8.82 29.18 -11.18
N ARG A 195 7.87 28.34 -10.72
CA ARG A 195 8.11 26.92 -10.48
C ARG A 195 8.52 26.18 -11.74
N ILE A 196 7.89 26.43 -12.90
CA ILE A 196 8.23 25.79 -14.17
C ILE A 196 9.66 26.18 -14.63
N ARG A 197 10.08 27.43 -14.43
CA ARG A 197 11.46 27.82 -14.72
C ARG A 197 12.46 27.10 -13.81
N GLN A 198 12.11 26.95 -12.54
CA GLN A 198 12.97 26.29 -11.55
C GLN A 198 13.08 24.79 -11.82
N VAL A 199 11.99 24.13 -12.25
CA VAL A 199 11.98 22.67 -12.46
C VAL A 199 13.01 22.23 -13.53
N GLN A 200 13.22 23.03 -14.58
CA GLN A 200 14.22 22.70 -15.58
C GLN A 200 15.65 22.74 -15.00
N ALA A 201 15.95 23.76 -14.20
CA ALA A 201 17.26 23.87 -13.53
C ALA A 201 17.47 22.73 -12.51
N ASP A 202 16.42 22.38 -11.78
CA ASP A 202 16.43 21.31 -10.78
C ASP A 202 16.60 19.93 -11.45
N CYS A 203 15.89 19.65 -12.55
CA CYS A 203 16.07 18.41 -13.31
C CYS A 203 17.48 18.27 -13.88
N ARG A 204 18.07 19.37 -14.39
CA ARG A 204 19.47 19.39 -14.82
C ARG A 204 20.41 19.04 -13.67
N ALA A 205 20.24 19.68 -12.51
CA ALA A 205 21.06 19.42 -11.33
C ALA A 205 20.88 17.98 -10.81
N ALA A 206 19.64 17.47 -10.82
CA ALA A 206 19.36 16.08 -10.43
C ALA A 206 20.03 15.09 -11.39
N ARG A 207 19.91 15.27 -12.73
CA ARG A 207 20.56 14.42 -13.72
C ARG A 207 22.08 14.43 -13.60
N GLU A 208 22.69 15.60 -13.40
CA GLU A 208 24.13 15.71 -13.15
C GLU A 208 24.54 14.97 -11.86
N GLY A 209 23.70 15.02 -10.84
CA GLY A 209 23.97 14.38 -9.55
C GLY A 209 23.84 12.87 -9.61
N VAL A 210 22.74 12.33 -10.15
CA VAL A 210 22.53 10.87 -10.26
C VAL A 210 23.46 10.24 -11.32
N GLY A 211 24.00 11.04 -12.24
CA GLY A 211 24.82 10.56 -13.35
C GLY A 211 24.02 9.85 -14.45
N PRO A 212 24.70 9.34 -15.51
CA PRO A 212 24.01 8.77 -16.67
C PRO A 212 23.28 7.45 -16.37
N ALA A 213 23.73 6.68 -15.37
CA ALA A 213 23.12 5.41 -14.99
C ALA A 213 22.13 5.52 -13.82
N GLY A 214 22.11 6.67 -13.14
CA GLY A 214 21.21 6.91 -12.01
C GLY A 214 19.82 7.33 -12.46
N ASN A 215 18.86 7.25 -11.54
CA ASN A 215 17.48 7.64 -11.80
C ASN A 215 17.03 8.74 -10.84
N PHE A 216 16.20 9.64 -11.36
CA PHE A 216 15.49 10.62 -10.53
C PHE A 216 14.04 10.73 -10.97
N MET A 217 13.20 11.16 -10.07
CA MET A 217 11.81 11.52 -10.34
C MET A 217 11.52 12.91 -9.81
N VAL A 218 10.54 13.55 -10.40
CA VAL A 218 10.10 14.89 -10.04
C VAL A 218 8.63 14.89 -9.73
N ASP A 219 8.26 15.50 -8.59
CA ASP A 219 6.89 15.62 -8.15
C ASP A 219 6.34 17.02 -8.46
N PHE A 220 5.25 17.06 -9.23
CA PHE A 220 4.48 18.28 -9.48
C PHE A 220 3.37 18.50 -8.44
N HIS A 221 3.11 17.49 -7.65
CA HIS A 221 2.26 17.52 -6.45
C HIS A 221 0.89 18.17 -6.70
N GLN A 222 0.29 17.88 -7.86
CA GLN A 222 -1.06 18.29 -8.25
C GLN A 222 -1.28 19.82 -8.31
N ARG A 223 -0.21 20.61 -8.34
CA ARG A 223 -0.31 22.07 -8.30
C ARG A 223 -0.37 22.74 -9.65
N PHE A 224 -0.09 22.01 -10.72
CA PHE A 224 -0.09 22.56 -12.07
C PHE A 224 -1.45 22.38 -12.77
N THR A 225 -1.85 23.40 -13.52
CA THR A 225 -2.91 23.25 -14.51
C THR A 225 -2.41 22.38 -15.65
N PHE A 226 -3.31 21.90 -16.52
CA PHE A 226 -2.91 21.16 -17.73
C PHE A 226 -1.83 21.88 -18.55
N ALA A 227 -1.99 23.18 -18.79
CA ALA A 227 -1.04 23.95 -19.58
C ALA A 227 0.33 24.09 -18.91
N ASP A 228 0.36 24.23 -17.59
CA ASP A 228 1.59 24.32 -16.81
C ASP A 228 2.30 22.96 -16.74
N ALA A 229 1.56 21.88 -16.52
CA ALA A 229 2.07 20.52 -16.52
C ALA A 229 2.68 20.14 -17.87
N LEU A 230 1.99 20.43 -18.99
CA LEU A 230 2.51 20.21 -20.33
C LEU A 230 3.81 20.96 -20.58
N ARG A 231 3.86 22.25 -20.21
CA ARG A 231 5.09 23.04 -20.33
C ARG A 231 6.20 22.47 -19.45
N GLY A 232 5.90 22.09 -18.21
CA GLY A 232 6.85 21.46 -17.30
C GLY A 232 7.44 20.19 -17.92
N CYS A 233 6.60 19.25 -18.34
CA CYS A 233 7.02 18.01 -18.98
C CYS A 233 7.89 18.26 -20.23
N THR A 234 7.48 19.18 -21.11
CA THR A 234 8.26 19.53 -22.32
C THR A 234 9.66 20.04 -21.99
N LEU A 235 9.81 20.86 -20.94
CA LEU A 235 11.10 21.44 -20.55
C LEU A 235 12.06 20.45 -19.89
N ILE A 236 11.55 19.36 -19.33
CA ILE A 236 12.36 18.39 -18.58
C ILE A 236 12.59 17.08 -19.32
N GLU A 237 11.97 16.87 -20.47
CA GLU A 237 12.09 15.65 -21.27
C GLU A 237 13.55 15.33 -21.63
N GLU A 238 14.36 16.35 -21.96
CA GLU A 238 15.80 16.20 -22.27
C GLU A 238 16.63 15.59 -21.12
N PHE A 239 16.14 15.66 -19.87
CA PHE A 239 16.83 15.12 -18.69
C PHE A 239 16.40 13.68 -18.35
N GLU A 240 15.48 13.12 -19.11
CA GLU A 240 15.00 11.72 -18.97
C GLU A 240 14.64 11.35 -17.52
N PRO A 241 13.69 12.05 -16.86
CA PRO A 241 13.23 11.65 -15.55
C PRO A 241 12.62 10.24 -15.61
N TYR A 242 12.81 9.45 -14.55
CA TYR A 242 12.21 8.12 -14.44
C TYR A 242 10.68 8.18 -14.46
N LEU A 243 10.12 9.22 -13.84
CA LEU A 243 8.70 9.58 -13.93
C LEU A 243 8.47 11.03 -13.45
N VAL A 244 7.33 11.58 -13.84
CA VAL A 244 6.71 12.76 -13.25
C VAL A 244 5.53 12.30 -12.40
N GLU A 245 5.56 12.68 -11.13
CA GLU A 245 4.54 12.38 -10.13
C GLU A 245 3.49 13.47 -10.11
N ASP A 246 2.20 13.05 -10.04
CA ASP A 246 1.01 13.88 -9.87
C ASP A 246 1.03 15.18 -10.71
N PRO A 247 1.06 15.03 -12.06
CA PRO A 247 1.36 16.13 -12.95
C PRO A 247 0.29 17.21 -12.99
N VAL A 248 -0.98 16.88 -12.72
CA VAL A 248 -2.15 17.77 -12.84
C VAL A 248 -2.98 17.78 -11.57
N GLN A 249 -3.86 18.78 -11.46
CA GLN A 249 -4.76 18.91 -10.30
C GLN A 249 -5.68 17.71 -10.13
N THR A 250 -5.93 17.32 -8.88
CA THR A 250 -6.72 16.14 -8.51
C THR A 250 -8.13 16.16 -9.09
N ASP A 251 -8.79 17.31 -9.16
CA ASP A 251 -10.17 17.40 -9.65
C ASP A 251 -10.31 17.21 -11.16
N SER A 252 -9.21 17.36 -11.91
CA SER A 252 -9.20 17.28 -13.38
C SER A 252 -8.49 16.04 -13.95
N PHE A 253 -7.98 15.15 -13.12
CA PHE A 253 -7.08 14.06 -13.54
C PHE A 253 -7.66 13.18 -14.66
N LEU A 254 -8.93 12.77 -14.59
CA LEU A 254 -9.57 11.94 -15.62
C LEU A 254 -9.67 12.62 -16.97
N GLN A 255 -9.62 13.95 -17.02
CA GLN A 255 -9.70 14.72 -18.26
C GLN A 255 -8.35 15.15 -18.78
N ASP A 256 -7.44 15.48 -17.87
CA ASP A 256 -6.18 16.15 -18.22
C ASP A 256 -5.00 15.19 -18.33
N ILE A 257 -4.96 14.08 -17.58
CA ILE A 257 -3.91 13.07 -17.73
C ILE A 257 -3.92 12.46 -19.15
N PRO A 258 -5.07 12.02 -19.72
CA PRO A 258 -5.09 11.51 -21.11
C PRO A 258 -4.60 12.52 -22.14
N LYS A 259 -4.95 13.81 -21.98
CA LYS A 259 -4.47 14.87 -22.89
C LYS A 259 -2.96 15.10 -22.73
N LEU A 260 -2.47 15.09 -21.50
CA LEU A 260 -1.06 15.23 -21.20
C LEU A 260 -0.26 14.06 -21.79
N ARG A 261 -0.74 12.83 -21.58
CA ARG A 261 -0.13 11.61 -22.12
C ARG A 261 0.03 11.68 -23.65
N ALA A 262 -0.98 12.21 -24.34
CA ALA A 262 -0.93 12.35 -25.81
C ALA A 262 0.12 13.35 -26.31
N LEU A 263 0.67 14.21 -25.44
CA LEU A 263 1.54 15.34 -25.80
C LEU A 263 2.94 15.27 -25.16
N THR A 264 3.21 14.27 -24.31
CA THR A 264 4.53 14.08 -23.68
C THR A 264 4.97 12.63 -23.74
N SER A 265 6.29 12.42 -23.89
CA SER A 265 6.90 11.10 -23.76
C SER A 265 7.42 10.81 -22.34
N VAL A 266 7.39 11.80 -21.45
CA VAL A 266 7.82 11.63 -20.05
C VAL A 266 6.89 10.64 -19.34
N PRO A 267 7.42 9.61 -18.67
CA PRO A 267 6.58 8.67 -17.92
C PRO A 267 5.79 9.37 -16.81
N LEU A 268 4.49 9.05 -16.73
CA LEU A 268 3.55 9.67 -15.78
C LEU A 268 3.17 8.71 -14.66
N ALA A 269 3.14 9.22 -13.42
CA ALA A 269 2.63 8.53 -12.25
C ALA A 269 1.61 9.40 -11.53
N ALA A 270 0.48 8.82 -11.11
CA ALA A 270 -0.52 9.54 -10.32
C ALA A 270 -1.37 8.58 -9.50
N GLY A 271 -2.05 9.11 -8.48
CA GLY A 271 -3.08 8.37 -7.77
C GLY A 271 -2.95 8.28 -6.25
N GLU A 272 -2.09 9.05 -5.60
CA GLU A 272 -1.93 9.01 -4.15
C GLU A 272 -3.21 9.41 -3.39
N GLU A 273 -4.01 10.30 -3.98
CA GLU A 273 -5.28 10.76 -3.41
C GLU A 273 -6.51 9.99 -3.93
N TRP A 274 -6.31 8.98 -4.80
CA TRP A 274 -7.43 8.25 -5.37
C TRP A 274 -7.88 7.11 -4.45
N GLY A 275 -9.10 6.66 -4.72
CA GLY A 275 -9.72 5.60 -3.94
C GLY A 275 -9.56 4.21 -4.57
N ALA A 276 -10.68 3.50 -4.71
CA ALA A 276 -10.69 2.13 -5.23
C ALA A 276 -10.39 2.08 -6.74
N ARG A 277 -10.24 0.86 -7.27
CA ARG A 277 -9.92 0.55 -8.67
C ARG A 277 -10.69 1.35 -9.72
N TRP A 278 -11.87 1.86 -9.39
CA TRP A 278 -12.68 2.64 -10.34
C TRP A 278 -12.08 4.01 -10.69
N ASP A 279 -11.25 4.57 -9.83
CA ASP A 279 -10.52 5.81 -10.14
C ASP A 279 -9.36 5.54 -11.13
N PHE A 280 -8.81 4.33 -11.11
CA PHE A 280 -7.64 3.94 -11.90
C PHE A 280 -7.99 3.32 -13.25
N HIS A 281 -9.09 2.56 -13.37
CA HIS A 281 -9.31 1.60 -14.46
C HIS A 281 -9.22 2.22 -15.85
N LYS A 282 -9.83 3.38 -16.10
CA LYS A 282 -9.81 4.01 -17.43
C LYS A 282 -8.42 4.48 -17.84
N LEU A 283 -7.66 5.06 -16.90
CA LEU A 283 -6.31 5.54 -17.16
C LEU A 283 -5.35 4.38 -17.42
N VAL A 284 -5.55 3.27 -16.71
CA VAL A 284 -4.79 2.04 -16.93
C VAL A 284 -5.14 1.39 -18.26
N GLU A 285 -6.44 1.19 -18.55
CA GLU A 285 -6.91 0.57 -19.80
C GLU A 285 -6.45 1.33 -21.06
N ASN A 286 -6.32 2.65 -20.97
CA ASN A 286 -5.90 3.49 -22.08
C ASN A 286 -4.37 3.71 -22.14
N HIS A 287 -3.59 3.17 -21.20
CA HIS A 287 -2.16 3.49 -21.03
C HIS A 287 -1.89 4.99 -20.86
N ASP A 288 -2.79 5.69 -20.14
CA ASP A 288 -2.62 7.11 -19.85
C ASP A 288 -1.61 7.37 -18.72
N LEU A 289 -1.25 6.30 -17.99
CA LEU A 289 -0.22 6.27 -16.93
C LEU A 289 0.79 5.16 -17.22
N ASP A 290 2.05 5.40 -16.84
CA ASP A 290 3.13 4.41 -16.83
C ASP A 290 3.26 3.74 -15.46
N PHE A 291 2.86 4.47 -14.41
CA PHE A 291 2.86 4.00 -13.02
C PHE A 291 1.60 4.44 -12.29
N VAL A 292 1.07 3.55 -11.47
CA VAL A 292 0.01 3.86 -10.51
C VAL A 292 0.64 4.19 -9.15
N ARG A 293 0.25 5.34 -8.58
CA ARG A 293 0.75 5.84 -7.31
C ARG A 293 -0.29 5.72 -6.19
N CYS A 294 -0.74 4.50 -5.95
CA CYS A 294 -1.76 4.25 -4.94
C CYS A 294 -1.17 4.09 -3.53
N SER A 295 -1.88 4.55 -2.51
CA SER A 295 -1.55 4.29 -1.10
C SER A 295 -2.38 3.11 -0.58
N LEU A 296 -1.75 2.08 -0.01
CA LEU A 296 -2.41 0.83 0.34
C LEU A 296 -3.66 1.00 1.22
N PRO A 297 -3.61 1.70 2.37
CA PRO A 297 -4.81 1.86 3.17
C PRO A 297 -5.85 2.73 2.46
N ASN A 298 -5.40 3.74 1.71
CA ASN A 298 -6.29 4.71 1.07
C ASN A 298 -7.14 4.10 -0.05
N VAL A 299 -6.63 3.09 -0.75
CA VAL A 299 -7.41 2.39 -1.78
C VAL A 299 -8.38 1.34 -1.22
N GLY A 300 -8.33 1.05 0.07
CA GLY A 300 -9.20 0.07 0.73
C GLY A 300 -8.49 -1.23 1.13
N GLY A 301 -7.17 -1.20 1.30
CA GLY A 301 -6.37 -2.27 1.87
C GLY A 301 -5.84 -3.28 0.85
N ILE A 302 -5.35 -4.42 1.36
CA ILE A 302 -4.77 -5.51 0.56
C ILE A 302 -5.79 -6.06 -0.44
N THR A 303 -7.03 -6.27 0.00
CA THR A 303 -8.11 -6.81 -0.83
C THR A 303 -8.35 -5.98 -2.09
N GLU A 304 -8.29 -4.66 -2.01
CA GLU A 304 -8.46 -3.80 -3.18
C GLU A 304 -7.16 -3.62 -3.96
N MET A 305 -6.01 -3.55 -3.28
CA MET A 305 -4.70 -3.44 -3.92
C MET A 305 -4.45 -4.59 -4.89
N ILE A 306 -4.81 -5.82 -4.54
CA ILE A 306 -4.66 -6.99 -5.43
C ILE A 306 -5.45 -6.81 -6.72
N ARG A 307 -6.62 -6.18 -6.67
CA ARG A 307 -7.45 -5.90 -7.86
C ARG A 307 -6.84 -4.81 -8.73
N ILE A 308 -6.26 -3.80 -8.10
CA ILE A 308 -5.49 -2.77 -8.82
C ILE A 308 -4.26 -3.40 -9.47
N CYS A 309 -3.53 -4.28 -8.76
CA CYS A 309 -2.42 -5.05 -9.31
C CYS A 309 -2.85 -5.86 -10.55
N ALA A 310 -3.94 -6.60 -10.46
CA ALA A 310 -4.44 -7.41 -11.58
C ALA A 310 -4.84 -6.56 -12.80
N LEU A 311 -5.40 -5.38 -12.57
CA LEU A 311 -5.69 -4.41 -13.63
C LEU A 311 -4.40 -3.89 -14.27
N CYS A 312 -3.43 -3.46 -13.48
CA CYS A 312 -2.15 -2.94 -13.94
C CYS A 312 -1.31 -4.00 -14.67
N GLU A 313 -1.31 -5.26 -14.19
CA GLU A 313 -0.58 -6.37 -14.78
C GLU A 313 -0.98 -6.62 -16.23
N THR A 314 -2.25 -6.55 -16.56
CA THR A 314 -2.74 -6.75 -17.93
C THR A 314 -2.33 -5.65 -18.91
N HIS A 315 -1.75 -4.56 -18.41
CA HIS A 315 -1.33 -3.38 -19.19
C HIS A 315 0.14 -3.01 -18.96
N ASP A 316 0.94 -3.89 -18.35
CA ASP A 316 2.38 -3.68 -18.07
C ASP A 316 2.70 -2.40 -17.27
N ILE A 317 1.76 -1.92 -16.45
CA ILE A 317 1.89 -0.68 -15.68
C ILE A 317 2.56 -0.98 -14.34
N GLY A 318 3.59 -0.20 -13.99
CA GLY A 318 4.27 -0.29 -12.71
C GLY A 318 3.46 0.30 -11.55
N ILE A 319 3.86 -0.03 -10.31
CA ILE A 319 3.27 0.55 -9.11
C ILE A 319 4.37 1.22 -8.26
N VAL A 320 4.20 2.53 -8.04
CA VAL A 320 5.08 3.35 -7.21
C VAL A 320 4.21 3.92 -6.08
N PRO A 321 3.95 3.14 -5.01
CA PRO A 321 2.97 3.53 -4.02
C PRO A 321 3.45 4.71 -3.19
N HIS A 322 2.51 5.59 -2.82
CA HIS A 322 2.74 6.65 -1.85
C HIS A 322 3.11 6.07 -0.48
N PHE A 323 3.93 6.77 0.29
CA PHE A 323 4.31 6.36 1.63
C PHE A 323 3.08 6.21 2.55
N THR A 324 3.19 5.34 3.51
CA THR A 324 2.14 5.04 4.49
C THR A 324 2.74 4.96 5.88
N GLY A 325 1.92 4.80 6.90
CA GLY A 325 2.41 4.44 8.23
C GLY A 325 3.18 3.11 8.22
N PRO A 326 3.96 2.81 9.26
CA PRO A 326 4.85 1.64 9.27
C PRO A 326 4.12 0.31 9.14
N ILE A 327 2.97 0.14 9.82
CA ILE A 327 2.19 -1.11 9.74
C ILE A 327 1.60 -1.27 8.34
N ALA A 328 1.09 -0.18 7.76
CA ALA A 328 0.61 -0.18 6.39
C ALA A 328 1.74 -0.40 5.37
N THR A 329 2.96 0.10 5.62
CA THR A 329 4.15 -0.20 4.80
C THR A 329 4.50 -1.69 4.86
N ALA A 330 4.40 -2.33 6.02
CA ALA A 330 4.57 -3.78 6.14
C ALA A 330 3.48 -4.53 5.36
N ALA A 331 2.23 -4.10 5.42
CA ALA A 331 1.16 -4.68 4.61
C ALA A 331 1.39 -4.47 3.11
N GLN A 332 1.95 -3.33 2.72
CA GLN A 332 2.23 -2.99 1.33
C GLN A 332 3.26 -3.92 0.69
N ILE A 333 4.32 -4.34 1.43
CA ILE A 333 5.29 -5.30 0.90
C ILE A 333 4.65 -6.68 0.69
N HIS A 334 3.68 -7.08 1.53
CA HIS A 334 2.93 -8.33 1.33
C HIS A 334 2.03 -8.27 0.09
N ALA A 335 1.36 -7.15 -0.15
CA ALA A 335 0.46 -6.99 -1.29
C ALA A 335 1.21 -6.88 -2.63
N LEU A 336 2.35 -6.16 -2.64
CA LEU A 336 3.10 -5.84 -3.86
C LEU A 336 4.31 -6.75 -4.09
N GLY A 337 4.70 -7.56 -3.11
CA GLY A 337 5.75 -8.56 -3.27
C GLY A 337 5.45 -9.61 -4.34
N PRO A 338 4.23 -10.16 -4.42
CA PRO A 338 3.80 -11.06 -5.48
C PRO A 338 3.67 -10.42 -6.87
N TYR A 339 3.44 -9.10 -6.96
CA TYR A 339 3.17 -8.41 -8.21
C TYR A 339 4.34 -8.50 -9.20
N PRO A 340 4.15 -8.91 -10.48
CA PRO A 340 5.26 -9.22 -11.38
C PRO A 340 5.92 -8.00 -12.03
N GLN A 341 5.21 -6.87 -12.15
CA GLN A 341 5.72 -5.67 -12.82
C GLN A 341 6.61 -4.81 -11.90
N SER A 342 7.09 -3.67 -12.40
CA SER A 342 7.94 -2.76 -11.64
C SER A 342 7.25 -2.24 -10.37
N VAL A 343 7.97 -2.30 -9.25
CA VAL A 343 7.54 -1.73 -7.97
C VAL A 343 8.71 -0.99 -7.35
N VAL A 344 8.47 0.27 -6.95
CA VAL A 344 9.45 1.06 -6.19
C VAL A 344 8.71 1.77 -5.05
N PHE A 345 9.09 1.51 -3.80
CA PHE A 345 8.41 2.06 -2.63
C PHE A 345 8.92 3.44 -2.26
N GLU A 346 7.99 4.31 -1.92
CA GLU A 346 8.30 5.50 -1.14
C GLU A 346 8.46 5.11 0.34
N TYR A 347 9.70 5.19 0.83
CA TYR A 347 10.05 4.75 2.18
C TYR A 347 10.81 5.83 2.94
N ASN A 348 10.19 6.37 3.99
CA ASN A 348 10.67 7.56 4.69
C ASN A 348 11.17 7.30 6.12
N TYR A 349 11.23 6.03 6.57
CA TYR A 349 11.60 5.70 7.96
C TYR A 349 13.10 5.45 8.16
N GLY A 350 13.87 5.21 7.08
CA GLY A 350 15.29 4.90 7.19
C GLY A 350 15.55 3.56 7.89
N SER A 351 16.69 3.46 8.58
CA SER A 351 17.09 2.26 9.33
C SER A 351 16.83 2.36 10.84
N GLU A 352 16.32 3.49 11.31
CA GLU A 352 16.07 3.71 12.73
C GLU A 352 14.88 2.91 13.24
N PRO A 353 14.93 2.37 14.46
CA PRO A 353 13.80 1.66 15.04
C PRO A 353 12.58 2.56 15.20
N ILE A 354 11.41 2.03 14.84
CA ILE A 354 10.15 2.72 15.04
C ILE A 354 9.72 2.60 16.50
N PRO A 355 9.48 3.72 17.22
CA PRO A 355 9.38 3.73 18.69
C PRO A 355 8.29 2.83 19.29
N TYR A 356 7.25 2.49 18.52
CA TYR A 356 6.13 1.66 18.98
C TYR A 356 6.07 0.27 18.30
N LEU A 357 7.09 -0.09 17.51
CA LEU A 357 7.20 -1.44 16.95
C LEU A 357 8.35 -2.19 17.61
N ASN A 358 8.08 -3.41 18.08
CA ASN A 358 9.12 -4.31 18.59
C ASN A 358 9.78 -5.06 17.43
N GLU A 359 9.04 -5.29 16.36
CA GLU A 359 9.47 -6.02 15.16
C GLU A 359 8.94 -5.32 13.92
N PHE A 360 9.79 -5.20 12.91
CA PHE A 360 9.48 -4.52 11.65
C PHE A 360 10.26 -5.15 10.48
N LEU A 361 10.08 -4.59 9.30
CA LEU A 361 10.82 -4.95 8.09
C LEU A 361 12.30 -4.58 8.21
N THR A 362 13.15 -5.21 7.41
CA THR A 362 14.56 -4.85 7.32
C THR A 362 14.78 -3.88 6.17
N PHE A 363 15.30 -2.68 6.47
CA PHE A 363 15.75 -1.72 5.45
C PHE A 363 17.27 -1.70 5.37
N LYS A 364 17.83 -1.79 4.15
CA LYS A 364 19.27 -1.76 3.93
C LYS A 364 19.59 -1.30 2.50
N ASN A 365 20.46 -0.29 2.36
CA ASN A 365 20.97 0.19 1.07
C ASN A 365 19.85 0.49 0.06
N GLY A 366 18.85 1.29 0.46
CA GLY A 366 17.71 1.64 -0.40
C GLY A 366 16.75 0.49 -0.73
N LYS A 367 16.81 -0.61 0.01
CA LYS A 367 16.02 -1.83 -0.22
C LYS A 367 15.27 -2.24 1.03
N LEU A 368 14.03 -2.65 0.85
CA LEU A 368 13.17 -3.13 1.91
C LEU A 368 12.94 -4.64 1.74
N TYR A 369 13.08 -5.38 2.83
CA TYR A 369 12.95 -6.83 2.87
C TYR A 369 11.77 -7.23 3.75
N ALA A 370 10.91 -8.10 3.24
CA ALA A 370 9.91 -8.77 4.05
C ALA A 370 10.59 -9.74 5.03
N ASN A 371 9.88 -10.08 6.09
CA ASN A 371 10.25 -11.14 7.01
C ASN A 371 9.25 -12.30 6.91
N ASP A 372 9.61 -13.47 7.45
CA ASP A 372 8.82 -14.70 7.36
C ASP A 372 7.85 -14.88 8.54
N ARG A 373 7.58 -13.83 9.33
CA ARG A 373 6.69 -13.91 10.48
C ARG A 373 5.23 -13.96 10.05
N PRO A 374 4.37 -14.65 10.83
CA PRO A 374 2.95 -14.74 10.55
C PRO A 374 2.26 -13.36 10.51
N GLY A 375 1.25 -13.25 9.67
CA GLY A 375 0.50 -12.00 9.48
C GLY A 375 1.28 -10.99 8.64
N LEU A 376 1.26 -9.72 9.07
CA LEU A 376 2.03 -8.64 8.46
C LEU A 376 3.50 -8.60 8.91
N GLY A 377 3.92 -9.55 9.75
CA GLY A 377 5.30 -9.63 10.22
C GLY A 377 5.73 -8.50 11.15
N VAL A 378 4.80 -7.77 11.74
CA VAL A 378 5.06 -6.67 12.68
C VAL A 378 4.46 -6.95 14.05
N THR A 379 5.11 -6.45 15.10
CA THR A 379 4.63 -6.53 16.48
C THR A 379 4.64 -5.14 17.10
N VAL A 380 3.49 -4.74 17.64
CA VAL A 380 3.28 -3.43 18.23
C VAL A 380 3.46 -3.47 19.74
N ASN A 381 4.18 -2.50 20.28
CA ASN A 381 4.26 -2.24 21.72
C ASN A 381 3.04 -1.40 22.13
N MET A 382 2.02 -2.05 22.65
CA MET A 382 0.76 -1.41 23.03
C MET A 382 0.89 -0.35 24.12
N ASP A 383 1.92 -0.45 25.00
CA ASP A 383 2.18 0.53 26.06
C ASP A 383 2.64 1.89 25.52
N ARG A 384 3.04 1.93 24.26
CA ARG A 384 3.44 3.17 23.55
C ARG A 384 2.30 3.85 22.82
N LEU A 385 1.14 3.21 22.78
CA LEU A 385 -0.03 3.72 22.07
C LEU A 385 -1.04 4.32 23.03
N LYS A 386 -1.76 5.34 22.57
CA LYS A 386 -2.86 5.94 23.29
C LYS A 386 -4.19 5.42 22.75
N LEU A 387 -4.96 4.71 23.56
CA LEU A 387 -6.30 4.25 23.21
C LEU A 387 -7.24 5.46 22.98
N VAL A 388 -7.90 5.47 21.82
CA VAL A 388 -8.83 6.54 21.42
C VAL A 388 -10.28 6.09 21.52
N ALA A 389 -10.59 4.88 21.05
CA ALA A 389 -11.94 4.33 21.07
C ALA A 389 -11.93 2.80 21.09
N THR A 390 -13.01 2.23 21.59
CA THR A 390 -13.28 0.79 21.60
C THR A 390 -14.68 0.55 21.09
N ILE A 391 -14.82 -0.37 20.13
CA ILE A 391 -16.09 -0.81 19.56
C ILE A 391 -16.25 -2.30 19.92
N SER A 392 -17.28 -2.62 20.69
CA SER A 392 -17.61 -4.00 21.13
C SER A 392 -19.05 -4.40 20.82
N GLU A 393 -19.86 -3.44 20.38
CA GLU A 393 -21.25 -3.67 20.01
C GLU A 393 -21.44 -3.47 18.51
N PRO A 394 -22.33 -4.24 17.88
CA PRO A 394 -22.71 -3.98 16.49
C PRO A 394 -23.20 -2.57 16.32
N GLY A 395 -22.77 -1.90 15.26
CA GLY A 395 -23.24 -0.58 14.88
C GLY A 395 -24.72 -0.60 14.50
N PRO A 396 -25.34 0.60 14.33
CA PRO A 396 -26.75 0.70 13.96
C PRO A 396 -27.03 -0.16 12.72
N ASN A 397 -28.01 -1.05 12.86
CA ASN A 397 -28.37 -2.03 11.86
C ASN A 397 -28.94 -1.30 10.63
N ARG A 398 -28.11 -1.09 9.62
CA ARG A 398 -28.58 -0.66 8.31
C ARG A 398 -28.76 -1.88 7.43
N PRO A 399 -29.86 -2.03 6.71
CA PRO A 399 -30.11 -3.21 5.90
C PRO A 399 -29.01 -3.34 4.84
N THR A 400 -28.36 -4.48 4.81
CA THR A 400 -27.54 -4.90 3.67
C THR A 400 -28.46 -5.69 2.75
N TYR A 401 -28.48 -5.36 1.48
CA TYR A 401 -29.27 -6.08 0.49
C TYR A 401 -28.45 -7.20 -0.14
N TYR A 402 -29.13 -8.31 -0.40
CA TYR A 402 -28.51 -9.51 -0.93
C TYR A 402 -29.25 -9.98 -2.19
N ARG A 403 -28.53 -10.59 -3.12
CA ARG A 403 -29.10 -11.37 -4.19
C ARG A 403 -29.60 -12.72 -3.64
N PRO A 404 -30.36 -13.49 -4.43
CA PRO A 404 -30.85 -14.81 -4.01
C PRO A 404 -29.75 -15.82 -3.63
N ASP A 405 -28.54 -15.65 -4.17
CA ASP A 405 -27.35 -16.46 -3.86
C ASP A 405 -26.62 -16.00 -2.59
N GLY A 406 -27.11 -14.96 -1.91
CA GLY A 406 -26.50 -14.38 -0.71
C GLY A 406 -25.36 -13.40 -0.96
N SER A 407 -25.04 -13.09 -2.23
CA SER A 407 -24.07 -12.04 -2.56
C SER A 407 -24.63 -10.65 -2.29
N GLN A 408 -23.76 -9.73 -1.84
CA GLN A 408 -24.17 -8.38 -1.48
C GLN A 408 -24.38 -7.51 -2.73
N ILE A 409 -25.38 -6.62 -2.64
CA ILE A 409 -25.59 -5.56 -3.63
C ILE A 409 -25.45 -4.19 -2.96
N THR A 410 -25.28 -3.17 -3.79
CA THR A 410 -25.27 -1.79 -3.34
C THR A 410 -26.68 -1.41 -2.83
N TRP A 411 -26.73 -0.61 -1.78
CA TRP A 411 -27.96 -0.10 -1.15
C TRP A 411 -28.81 0.69 -2.15
#